data_c23459da2affff20f01a96bab3205b8b
#
_entry.id   c23459da2affff20f01a96bab3205b8b
#
_cell.length_a   1.000
_cell.length_b   1.000
_cell.length_c   1.000
_cell.angle_alpha   90.00
_cell.angle_beta   90.00
_cell.angle_gamma   90.00
#
_symmetry.space_group_name_H-M   'P 1'
#
loop_
_entity.id
_entity.type
_entity.pdbx_description
1 polymer ?
#
loop_
_entity_poly.entity_id
_entity_poly.type
_entity_poly.pdbx_seq_one_letter_code
_entity_poly.pdbx_strand_id
1 'polypeptide(L)'
;MGAELFYPLLASIIGLLMAGTPLMAQLIGRKERENLPFIVRSGMVIGLSVWALFTAAYFFFIDDLLASLALEAAVEHIARYYLMTMIGVVFFLSLMIPLRCLTDTAGSTSISMKLFLMAPVINGIFNYLFIYGHGGMPALGGIGAGLATMMTYGFLLGLFLLVVMKSKDLGGRQIFSSLALRSKDLREYLVVGVPSGLSIFMEMSLFSLIIVFLSRYGTDALAAYQIADNFASLVYMLPVSCSMALTILIATAVGAGDMTLARRYKKAGFVVAMGGAMMTASFTVLFRNSIGSVYTDDAAVAFIAGQFLIYSAGWQLFDAISTPIQGILRGLKDTRISFVLMVLAYWGGCFPMSLFLDSHTALGADSFWLGLDFGVGCSAFLMILRLLYVERKLDGRPMPSLSWLLTLIPGRKTAPAAVYAISLQRNIKKAEELLDLWTAMEEKLSMLMQKIKESEVDIYEALGSILPIRLSLLTDLHLSIIGHASRAYIP
;
A
#
# COMPACT_ATOMS: atom_id res chain seq x y z
N MET A 1 -16.70 13.67 -7.24
CA MET A 1 -17.41 12.58 -7.95
C MET A 1 -16.61 12.02 -9.14
N GLY A 2 -16.33 12.78 -10.23
CA GLY A 2 -15.62 12.22 -11.39
C GLY A 2 -14.23 11.67 -11.08
N ALA A 3 -13.47 12.32 -10.20
CA ALA A 3 -12.14 11.87 -9.78
C ALA A 3 -12.22 10.57 -8.97
N GLU A 4 -13.20 10.39 -8.12
CA GLU A 4 -13.35 9.23 -7.24
C GLU A 4 -13.74 7.96 -7.98
N LEU A 5 -14.57 8.09 -9.01
CA LEU A 5 -14.91 6.98 -9.91
C LEU A 5 -13.70 6.52 -10.74
N PHE A 6 -12.82 7.46 -11.08
CA PHE A 6 -11.67 7.19 -11.94
C PHE A 6 -10.45 6.68 -11.15
N TYR A 7 -10.30 7.08 -9.89
CA TYR A 7 -9.10 6.78 -9.08
C TYR A 7 -8.78 5.28 -8.95
N PRO A 8 -9.74 4.37 -8.67
CA PRO A 8 -9.47 2.92 -8.62
C PRO A 8 -8.96 2.36 -9.94
N LEU A 9 -9.50 2.84 -11.07
CA LEU A 9 -9.06 2.44 -12.40
C LEU A 9 -7.64 2.92 -12.69
N LEU A 10 -7.34 4.19 -12.37
CA LEU A 10 -6.01 4.77 -12.56
C LEU A 10 -4.95 4.04 -11.73
N ALA A 11 -5.25 3.79 -10.45
CA ALA A 11 -4.38 3.06 -9.55
C ALA A 11 -4.12 1.62 -10.03
N SER A 12 -5.16 0.96 -10.57
CA SER A 12 -5.05 -0.36 -11.19
C SER A 12 -4.11 -0.37 -12.39
N ILE A 13 -4.23 0.63 -13.29
CA ILE A 13 -3.36 0.78 -14.46
C ILE A 13 -1.90 0.98 -14.01
N ILE A 14 -1.67 1.83 -13.03
CA ILE A 14 -0.34 2.03 -12.44
C ILE A 14 0.21 0.71 -11.87
N GLY A 15 -0.60 -0.03 -11.12
CA GLY A 15 -0.23 -1.33 -10.55
C GLY A 15 0.14 -2.36 -11.60
N LEU A 16 -0.62 -2.42 -12.71
CA LEU A 16 -0.32 -3.28 -13.85
C LEU A 16 1.02 -2.90 -14.48
N LEU A 17 1.24 -1.62 -14.75
CA LEU A 17 2.45 -1.14 -15.41
C LEU A 17 3.70 -1.23 -14.53
N MET A 18 3.54 -1.17 -13.20
CA MET A 18 4.65 -1.36 -12.26
C MET A 18 5.19 -2.80 -12.21
N ALA A 19 4.57 -3.78 -12.89
CA ALA A 19 5.13 -5.12 -13.09
C ALA A 19 6.50 -5.09 -13.79
N GLY A 20 6.81 -4.05 -14.52
CA GLY A 20 8.15 -3.82 -15.07
C GLY A 20 9.25 -3.82 -14.01
N THR A 21 8.99 -3.34 -12.79
CA THR A 21 9.96 -3.25 -11.69
C THR A 21 10.57 -4.61 -11.33
N PRO A 22 9.82 -5.65 -10.92
CA PRO A 22 10.41 -6.94 -10.57
C PRO A 22 11.02 -7.65 -11.76
N LEU A 23 10.49 -7.46 -12.99
CA LEU A 23 11.03 -8.07 -14.20
C LEU A 23 12.41 -7.49 -14.52
N MET A 24 12.54 -6.17 -14.56
CA MET A 24 13.82 -5.50 -14.82
C MET A 24 14.84 -5.74 -13.70
N ALA A 25 14.41 -5.70 -12.43
CA ALA A 25 15.29 -5.96 -11.29
C ALA A 25 15.90 -7.37 -11.33
N GLN A 26 15.12 -8.40 -11.73
CA GLN A 26 15.66 -9.75 -11.92
C GLN A 26 16.67 -9.83 -13.06
N LEU A 27 16.42 -9.14 -14.19
CA LEU A 27 17.38 -9.08 -15.30
C LEU A 27 18.70 -8.41 -14.87
N ILE A 28 18.62 -7.35 -14.09
CA ILE A 28 19.78 -6.66 -13.53
C ILE A 28 20.59 -7.61 -12.60
N GLY A 29 19.87 -8.35 -11.74
CA GLY A 29 20.50 -9.37 -10.90
C GLY A 29 21.22 -10.45 -11.70
N ARG A 30 20.67 -10.89 -12.82
CA ARG A 30 21.28 -11.85 -13.77
C ARG A 30 22.39 -11.24 -14.61
N LYS A 31 22.63 -9.93 -14.53
CA LYS A 31 23.55 -9.16 -15.40
C LYS A 31 23.15 -9.14 -16.89
N GLU A 32 21.88 -9.36 -17.19
CA GLU A 32 21.30 -9.38 -18.55
C GLU A 32 20.71 -8.01 -18.93
N ARG A 33 21.52 -6.94 -18.79
CA ARG A 33 21.04 -5.55 -19.03
C ARG A 33 20.62 -5.31 -20.48
N GLU A 34 21.12 -6.05 -21.44
CA GLU A 34 20.73 -6.00 -22.85
C GLU A 34 19.27 -6.35 -23.10
N ASN A 35 18.64 -7.06 -22.17
CA ASN A 35 17.22 -7.45 -22.26
C ASN A 35 16.25 -6.39 -21.69
N LEU A 36 16.75 -5.37 -20.98
CA LEU A 36 15.93 -4.31 -20.38
C LEU A 36 15.04 -3.56 -21.40
N PRO A 37 15.54 -3.19 -22.60
CA PRO A 37 14.74 -2.52 -23.61
C PRO A 37 13.48 -3.29 -24.05
N PHE A 38 13.53 -4.62 -24.06
CA PHE A 38 12.37 -5.45 -24.42
C PHE A 38 11.28 -5.38 -23.37
N ILE A 39 11.63 -5.37 -22.07
CA ILE A 39 10.66 -5.23 -20.97
C ILE A 39 10.04 -3.83 -20.97
N VAL A 40 10.84 -2.77 -21.18
CA VAL A 40 10.34 -1.39 -21.28
C VAL A 40 9.34 -1.27 -22.42
N ARG A 41 9.70 -1.75 -23.63
CA ARG A 41 8.80 -1.74 -24.79
C ARG A 41 7.53 -2.54 -24.56
N SER A 42 7.64 -3.71 -23.93
CA SER A 42 6.47 -4.53 -23.56
C SER A 42 5.54 -3.76 -22.63
N GLY A 43 6.10 -3.06 -21.62
CA GLY A 43 5.31 -2.21 -20.72
C GLY A 43 4.63 -1.06 -21.44
N MET A 44 5.33 -0.38 -22.37
CA MET A 44 4.74 0.70 -23.19
C MET A 44 3.61 0.20 -24.09
N VAL A 45 3.80 -0.95 -24.78
CA VAL A 45 2.77 -1.54 -25.64
C VAL A 45 1.55 -1.97 -24.85
N ILE A 46 1.74 -2.64 -23.71
CA ILE A 46 0.64 -3.00 -22.81
C ILE A 46 -0.08 -1.75 -22.31
N GLY A 47 0.66 -0.73 -21.88
CA GLY A 47 0.09 0.53 -21.44
C GLY A 47 -0.72 1.23 -22.53
N LEU A 48 -0.18 1.33 -23.74
CA LEU A 48 -0.91 1.89 -24.89
C LEU A 48 -2.14 1.08 -25.29
N SER A 49 -2.08 -0.25 -25.13
CA SER A 49 -3.26 -1.12 -25.36
C SER A 49 -4.35 -0.84 -24.32
N VAL A 50 -3.96 -0.66 -23.05
CA VAL A 50 -4.89 -0.29 -21.97
C VAL A 50 -5.44 1.12 -22.19
N TRP A 51 -4.61 2.06 -22.62
CA TRP A 51 -5.05 3.41 -23.00
C TRP A 51 -6.07 3.36 -24.16
N ALA A 52 -5.80 2.59 -25.19
CA ALA A 52 -6.73 2.45 -26.35
C ALA A 52 -8.07 1.82 -25.91
N LEU A 53 -8.02 0.79 -25.07
CA LEU A 53 -9.22 0.17 -24.49
C LEU A 53 -10.00 1.16 -23.61
N PHE A 54 -9.32 1.90 -22.76
CA PHE A 54 -9.93 2.93 -21.92
C PHE A 54 -10.57 4.04 -22.75
N THR A 55 -9.87 4.49 -23.80
CA THR A 55 -10.38 5.49 -24.76
C THR A 55 -11.63 4.98 -25.47
N ALA A 56 -11.61 3.75 -25.97
CA ALA A 56 -12.77 3.12 -26.58
C ALA A 56 -13.94 3.02 -25.58
N ALA A 57 -13.68 2.53 -24.37
CA ALA A 57 -14.70 2.43 -23.33
C ALA A 57 -15.33 3.81 -23.01
N TYR A 58 -14.52 4.86 -22.93
CA TYR A 58 -15.01 6.22 -22.75
C TYR A 58 -16.02 6.60 -23.84
N PHE A 59 -15.65 6.49 -25.11
CA PHE A 59 -16.51 6.92 -26.21
C PHE A 59 -17.78 6.06 -26.36
N PHE A 60 -17.75 4.79 -25.98
CA PHE A 60 -18.92 3.92 -26.06
C PHE A 60 -19.86 4.02 -24.86
N PHE A 61 -19.36 4.31 -23.65
CA PHE A 61 -20.15 4.19 -22.43
C PHE A 61 -20.32 5.50 -21.65
N ILE A 62 -19.70 6.61 -22.06
CA ILE A 62 -19.74 7.87 -21.28
C ILE A 62 -21.16 8.42 -21.14
N ASP A 63 -21.98 8.34 -22.19
CA ASP A 63 -23.34 8.88 -22.19
C ASP A 63 -24.23 8.07 -21.26
N ASP A 64 -24.16 6.74 -21.31
CA ASP A 64 -24.93 5.85 -20.43
C ASP A 64 -24.48 6.01 -18.98
N LEU A 65 -23.18 6.14 -18.74
CA LEU A 65 -22.62 6.35 -17.40
C LEU A 65 -23.13 7.65 -16.80
N LEU A 66 -23.04 8.76 -17.52
CA LEU A 66 -23.47 10.08 -17.00
C LEU A 66 -25.00 10.14 -16.83
N ALA A 67 -25.76 9.52 -17.73
CA ALA A 67 -27.21 9.41 -17.61
C ALA A 67 -27.63 8.62 -16.34
N SER A 68 -26.90 7.53 -16.01
CA SER A 68 -27.16 6.74 -14.81
C SER A 68 -26.91 7.48 -13.49
N LEU A 69 -26.06 8.49 -13.51
CA LEU A 69 -25.74 9.30 -12.33
C LEU A 69 -26.72 10.44 -12.08
N ALA A 70 -27.63 10.72 -13.03
CA ALA A 70 -28.66 11.77 -12.93
C ALA A 70 -28.12 13.12 -12.42
N LEU A 71 -26.97 13.55 -12.96
CA LEU A 71 -26.27 14.77 -12.54
C LEU A 71 -26.98 16.02 -13.08
N GLU A 72 -26.82 17.13 -12.38
CA GLU A 72 -27.20 18.45 -12.91
C GLU A 72 -26.37 18.76 -14.18
N ALA A 73 -27.00 19.37 -15.17
CA ALA A 73 -26.39 19.59 -16.51
C ALA A 73 -25.01 20.29 -16.45
N ALA A 74 -24.82 21.24 -15.53
CA ALA A 74 -23.53 21.91 -15.35
C ALA A 74 -22.45 20.95 -14.80
N VAL A 75 -22.83 20.08 -13.88
CA VAL A 75 -21.92 19.08 -13.28
C VAL A 75 -21.61 17.98 -14.28
N GLU A 76 -22.60 17.53 -15.05
CA GLU A 76 -22.43 16.55 -16.14
C GLU A 76 -21.42 17.04 -17.17
N HIS A 77 -21.56 18.28 -17.62
CA HIS A 77 -20.60 18.89 -18.57
C HIS A 77 -19.19 18.87 -18.03
N ILE A 78 -18.96 19.29 -16.77
CA ILE A 78 -17.65 19.28 -16.14
C ILE A 78 -17.11 17.85 -16.01
N ALA A 79 -17.94 16.90 -15.57
CA ALA A 79 -17.53 15.50 -15.40
C ALA A 79 -17.12 14.87 -16.74
N ARG A 80 -17.87 15.11 -17.79
CA ARG A 80 -17.58 14.62 -19.16
C ARG A 80 -16.20 15.06 -19.64
N TYR A 81 -15.94 16.36 -19.60
CA TYR A 81 -14.66 16.88 -20.08
C TYR A 81 -13.50 16.57 -19.13
N TYR A 82 -13.75 16.50 -17.82
CA TYR A 82 -12.75 16.02 -16.86
C TYR A 82 -12.31 14.58 -17.18
N LEU A 83 -13.26 13.66 -17.38
CA LEU A 83 -12.96 12.28 -17.77
C LEU A 83 -12.25 12.20 -19.14
N MET A 84 -12.58 13.10 -20.07
CA MET A 84 -11.86 13.21 -21.33
C MET A 84 -10.38 13.58 -21.13
N THR A 85 -10.06 14.50 -20.21
CA THR A 85 -8.66 14.81 -19.89
C THR A 85 -7.93 13.62 -19.26
N MET A 86 -8.64 12.75 -18.53
CA MET A 86 -8.07 11.52 -17.95
C MET A 86 -7.59 10.52 -19.02
N ILE A 87 -8.16 10.53 -20.22
CA ILE A 87 -7.62 9.76 -21.37
C ILE A 87 -6.17 10.17 -21.65
N GLY A 88 -5.89 11.48 -21.68
CA GLY A 88 -4.53 11.98 -21.85
C GLY A 88 -3.61 11.61 -20.67
N VAL A 89 -4.13 11.62 -19.45
CA VAL A 89 -3.37 11.15 -18.26
C VAL A 89 -2.94 9.69 -18.43
N VAL A 90 -3.86 8.80 -18.82
CA VAL A 90 -3.56 7.37 -19.04
C VAL A 90 -2.54 7.19 -20.18
N PHE A 91 -2.63 7.99 -21.24
CA PHE A 91 -1.65 7.98 -22.33
C PHE A 91 -0.24 8.28 -21.80
N PHE A 92 -0.06 9.39 -21.09
CA PHE A 92 1.24 9.77 -20.55
C PHE A 92 1.77 8.79 -19.52
N LEU A 93 0.91 8.26 -18.66
CA LEU A 93 1.27 7.22 -17.69
C LEU A 93 1.73 5.93 -18.37
N SER A 94 1.06 5.53 -19.46
CA SER A 94 1.39 4.32 -20.24
C SER A 94 2.83 4.31 -20.74
N LEU A 95 3.35 5.49 -21.08
CA LEU A 95 4.72 5.66 -21.53
C LEU A 95 5.70 5.94 -20.36
N MET A 96 5.25 6.69 -19.37
CA MET A 96 6.10 7.16 -18.26
C MET A 96 6.42 6.01 -17.26
N ILE A 97 5.43 5.18 -16.88
CA ILE A 97 5.64 4.18 -15.83
C ILE A 97 6.72 3.15 -16.22
N PRO A 98 6.78 2.59 -17.43
CA PRO A 98 7.87 1.70 -17.82
C PRO A 98 9.26 2.37 -17.76
N LEU A 99 9.38 3.66 -18.09
CA LEU A 99 10.61 4.43 -17.96
C LEU A 99 10.98 4.67 -16.49
N ARG A 100 10.00 4.94 -15.65
CA ARG A 100 10.18 5.02 -14.20
C ARG A 100 10.71 3.69 -13.64
N CYS A 101 10.08 2.57 -13.99
CA CYS A 101 10.54 1.24 -13.56
C CYS A 101 12.00 0.99 -13.94
N LEU A 102 12.40 1.38 -15.14
CA LEU A 102 13.79 1.31 -15.59
C LEU A 102 14.70 2.20 -14.75
N THR A 103 14.31 3.45 -14.51
CA THR A 103 15.09 4.40 -13.71
C THR A 103 15.26 3.92 -12.27
N ASP A 104 14.18 3.39 -11.67
CA ASP A 104 14.18 2.90 -10.28
C ASP A 104 15.04 1.64 -10.10
N THR A 105 15.12 0.79 -11.12
CA THR A 105 15.82 -0.51 -11.04
C THR A 105 17.25 -0.45 -11.53
N ALA A 106 17.51 0.15 -12.69
CA ALA A 106 18.81 0.18 -13.36
C ALA A 106 19.61 1.46 -13.05
N GLY A 107 18.91 2.53 -12.64
CA GLY A 107 19.51 3.82 -12.29
C GLY A 107 19.52 4.03 -10.77
N SER A 108 18.76 5.03 -10.33
CA SER A 108 18.63 5.39 -8.91
C SER A 108 17.21 5.85 -8.62
N THR A 109 16.60 5.27 -7.60
CA THR A 109 15.29 5.72 -7.07
C THR A 109 15.30 7.20 -6.66
N SER A 110 16.48 7.74 -6.31
CA SER A 110 16.66 9.16 -5.99
C SER A 110 16.33 10.08 -7.18
N ILE A 111 16.54 9.62 -8.42
CA ILE A 111 16.19 10.38 -9.62
C ILE A 111 14.66 10.47 -9.71
N SER A 112 13.96 9.35 -9.66
CA SER A 112 12.50 9.34 -9.67
C SER A 112 11.92 10.18 -8.52
N MET A 113 12.50 10.09 -7.31
CA MET A 113 12.09 10.91 -6.17
C MET A 113 12.16 12.40 -6.49
N LYS A 114 13.28 12.89 -7.05
CA LYS A 114 13.44 14.31 -7.41
C LYS A 114 12.43 14.75 -8.45
N LEU A 115 12.17 13.91 -9.47
CA LEU A 115 11.18 14.21 -10.51
C LEU A 115 9.77 14.28 -9.93
N PHE A 116 9.40 13.35 -9.07
CA PHE A 116 8.07 13.36 -8.42
C PHE A 116 7.91 14.48 -7.39
N LEU A 117 8.98 14.95 -6.73
CA LEU A 117 8.91 16.14 -5.87
C LEU A 117 8.62 17.44 -6.66
N MET A 118 8.95 17.48 -7.94
CA MET A 118 8.59 18.61 -8.80
C MET A 118 7.12 18.57 -9.24
N ALA A 119 6.49 17.38 -9.25
CA ALA A 119 5.14 17.19 -9.77
C ALA A 119 4.07 18.06 -9.05
N PRO A 120 3.99 18.16 -7.72
CA PRO A 120 3.02 19.01 -7.03
C PRO A 120 3.21 20.49 -7.36
N VAL A 121 4.46 20.95 -7.49
CA VAL A 121 4.77 22.36 -7.84
C VAL A 121 4.29 22.66 -9.25
N ILE A 122 4.62 21.78 -10.21
CA ILE A 122 4.21 21.92 -11.61
C ILE A 122 2.68 21.83 -11.74
N ASN A 123 2.06 20.89 -11.04
CA ASN A 123 0.62 20.75 -11.00
C ASN A 123 -0.06 22.00 -10.42
N GLY A 124 0.50 22.57 -9.35
CA GLY A 124 0.04 23.83 -8.77
C GLY A 124 0.09 24.99 -9.77
N ILE A 125 1.18 25.12 -10.53
CA ILE A 125 1.31 26.12 -11.58
C ILE A 125 0.26 25.91 -12.67
N PHE A 126 0.08 24.69 -13.18
CA PHE A 126 -0.92 24.39 -14.20
C PHE A 126 -2.35 24.57 -13.69
N ASN A 127 -2.63 24.21 -12.42
CA ASN A 127 -3.92 24.50 -11.79
C ASN A 127 -4.19 25.99 -11.74
N TYR A 128 -3.21 26.80 -11.34
CA TYR A 128 -3.35 28.25 -11.31
C TYR A 128 -3.64 28.84 -12.70
N LEU A 129 -3.00 28.33 -13.75
CA LEU A 129 -3.22 28.77 -15.12
C LEU A 129 -4.58 28.34 -15.67
N PHE A 130 -4.98 27.07 -15.51
CA PHE A 130 -6.15 26.51 -16.20
C PHE A 130 -7.45 26.61 -15.39
N ILE A 131 -7.41 26.54 -14.04
CA ILE A 131 -8.60 26.68 -13.21
C ILE A 131 -9.05 28.14 -13.21
N TYR A 132 -8.11 29.07 -12.95
CA TYR A 132 -8.42 30.49 -12.76
C TYR A 132 -8.26 31.33 -14.03
N GLY A 133 -7.70 30.79 -15.10
CA GLY A 133 -7.56 31.51 -16.40
C GLY A 133 -6.48 32.58 -16.40
N HIS A 134 -5.38 32.37 -15.69
CA HIS A 134 -4.27 33.31 -15.71
C HIS A 134 -3.34 33.10 -16.91
N GLY A 135 -2.51 34.10 -17.23
CA GLY A 135 -1.54 34.01 -18.32
C GLY A 135 -2.16 34.00 -19.73
N GLY A 136 -3.38 34.49 -19.90
CA GLY A 136 -4.09 34.52 -21.19
C GLY A 136 -4.85 33.22 -21.52
N MET A 137 -4.91 32.27 -20.57
CA MET A 137 -5.70 31.06 -20.71
C MET A 137 -7.15 31.29 -20.26
N PRO A 138 -8.15 30.56 -20.81
CA PRO A 138 -9.51 30.62 -20.34
C PRO A 138 -9.64 29.98 -18.96
N ALA A 139 -10.53 30.53 -18.10
CA ALA A 139 -10.86 29.93 -16.81
C ALA A 139 -11.76 28.70 -17.03
N LEU A 140 -11.18 27.50 -16.91
CA LEU A 140 -11.85 26.22 -17.18
C LEU A 140 -12.44 25.55 -15.93
N GLY A 141 -12.21 26.11 -14.72
CA GLY A 141 -12.70 25.54 -13.47
C GLY A 141 -12.32 24.09 -13.28
N GLY A 142 -13.29 23.21 -13.04
CA GLY A 142 -13.07 21.77 -12.80
C GLY A 142 -12.43 21.03 -13.98
N ILE A 143 -12.69 21.44 -15.21
CA ILE A 143 -12.05 20.89 -16.42
C ILE A 143 -10.56 21.25 -16.43
N GLY A 144 -10.25 22.47 -15.99
CA GLY A 144 -8.88 22.97 -15.84
C GLY A 144 -8.03 22.14 -14.91
N ALA A 145 -8.60 21.60 -13.84
CA ALA A 145 -7.92 20.69 -12.92
C ALA A 145 -7.50 19.36 -13.60
N GLY A 146 -8.38 18.80 -14.43
CA GLY A 146 -8.07 17.62 -15.23
C GLY A 146 -6.96 17.89 -16.26
N LEU A 147 -7.04 19.02 -16.94
CA LEU A 147 -6.02 19.45 -17.91
C LEU A 147 -4.66 19.69 -17.25
N ALA A 148 -4.64 20.32 -16.06
CA ALA A 148 -3.44 20.53 -15.28
C ALA A 148 -2.76 19.21 -14.90
N THR A 149 -3.55 18.23 -14.48
CA THR A 149 -3.07 16.86 -14.16
C THR A 149 -2.48 16.20 -15.41
N MET A 150 -3.17 16.25 -16.54
CA MET A 150 -2.70 15.71 -17.80
C MET A 150 -1.36 16.33 -18.22
N MET A 151 -1.24 17.68 -18.18
CA MET A 151 -0.02 18.40 -18.52
C MET A 151 1.13 18.07 -17.56
N THR A 152 0.84 17.86 -16.26
CA THR A 152 1.83 17.46 -15.27
C THR A 152 2.44 16.09 -15.62
N TYR A 153 1.62 15.10 -15.97
CA TYR A 153 2.12 13.78 -16.39
C TYR A 153 2.87 13.84 -17.73
N GLY A 154 2.41 14.69 -18.67
CA GLY A 154 3.14 14.96 -19.91
C GLY A 154 4.53 15.55 -19.67
N PHE A 155 4.62 16.51 -18.75
CA PHE A 155 5.90 17.12 -18.35
C PHE A 155 6.81 16.09 -17.67
N LEU A 156 6.27 15.29 -16.74
CA LEU A 156 7.02 14.22 -16.10
C LEU A 156 7.53 13.18 -17.12
N LEU A 157 6.73 12.79 -18.09
CA LEU A 157 7.16 11.91 -19.18
C LEU A 157 8.35 12.52 -19.91
N GLY A 158 8.29 13.83 -20.26
CA GLY A 158 9.40 14.55 -20.88
C GLY A 158 10.68 14.49 -20.05
N LEU A 159 10.57 14.69 -18.74
CA LEU A 159 11.71 14.58 -17.81
C LEU A 159 12.29 13.17 -17.74
N PHE A 160 11.43 12.13 -17.63
CA PHE A 160 11.90 10.74 -17.63
C PHE A 160 12.58 10.36 -18.96
N LEU A 161 12.02 10.80 -20.09
CA LEU A 161 12.66 10.63 -21.40
C LEU A 161 14.03 11.29 -21.45
N LEU A 162 14.16 12.53 -20.98
CA LEU A 162 15.45 13.23 -20.94
C LEU A 162 16.47 12.48 -20.07
N VAL A 163 16.07 11.98 -18.91
CA VAL A 163 16.95 11.21 -18.02
C VAL A 163 17.39 9.91 -18.69
N VAL A 164 16.45 9.16 -19.25
CA VAL A 164 16.75 7.86 -19.89
C VAL A 164 17.61 8.04 -21.14
N MET A 165 17.36 9.06 -21.96
CA MET A 165 18.12 9.32 -23.18
C MET A 165 19.54 9.84 -22.91
N LYS A 166 19.72 10.64 -21.84
CA LYS A 166 21.05 11.18 -21.47
C LYS A 166 21.92 10.17 -20.71
N SER A 167 21.32 9.21 -20.00
CA SER A 167 22.05 8.22 -19.23
C SER A 167 22.60 7.12 -20.14
N LYS A 168 23.92 6.91 -20.09
CA LYS A 168 24.59 5.80 -20.81
C LYS A 168 24.23 4.45 -20.24
N ASP A 169 23.99 4.38 -18.93
CA ASP A 169 23.75 3.13 -18.18
C ASP A 169 22.32 2.58 -18.35
N LEU A 170 21.35 3.44 -18.73
CA LEU A 170 19.96 3.06 -18.91
C LEU A 170 19.62 2.56 -20.32
N GLY A 171 20.57 2.62 -21.27
CA GLY A 171 20.36 2.10 -22.61
C GLY A 171 19.23 2.79 -23.40
N GLY A 172 18.95 4.06 -23.11
CA GLY A 172 17.80 4.80 -23.67
C GLY A 172 17.74 4.78 -25.20
N ARG A 173 18.87 4.90 -25.88
CA ARG A 173 18.93 4.80 -27.34
C ARG A 173 18.49 3.44 -27.87
N GLN A 174 18.78 2.35 -27.15
CA GLN A 174 18.42 0.99 -27.54
C GLN A 174 16.91 0.72 -27.38
N ILE A 175 16.23 1.43 -26.46
CA ILE A 175 14.78 1.33 -26.27
C ILE A 175 14.05 1.76 -27.52
N PHE A 176 14.50 2.85 -28.14
CA PHE A 176 13.84 3.48 -29.29
C PHE A 176 14.46 3.12 -30.65
N SER A 177 15.58 2.41 -30.69
CA SER A 177 16.26 2.02 -31.92
C SER A 177 15.57 0.89 -32.69
N SER A 178 14.72 0.12 -32.03
CA SER A 178 14.01 -1.03 -32.61
C SER A 178 12.62 -1.16 -31.99
N LEU A 179 11.64 -1.57 -32.79
CA LEU A 179 10.30 -1.92 -32.30
C LEU A 179 10.17 -3.43 -31.99
N ALA A 180 11.26 -4.16 -31.95
CA ALA A 180 11.21 -5.60 -31.69
C ALA A 180 10.58 -5.90 -30.32
N LEU A 181 9.56 -6.72 -30.33
CA LEU A 181 8.86 -7.25 -29.15
C LEU A 181 9.08 -8.75 -29.06
N ARG A 182 9.13 -9.28 -27.85
CA ARG A 182 9.18 -10.71 -27.60
C ARG A 182 7.88 -11.15 -26.92
N SER A 183 7.16 -12.06 -27.50
CA SER A 183 5.90 -12.58 -26.94
C SER A 183 6.07 -13.14 -25.52
N LYS A 184 7.26 -13.69 -25.21
CA LYS A 184 7.60 -14.17 -23.88
C LYS A 184 7.56 -13.03 -22.86
N ASP A 185 8.16 -11.88 -23.19
CA ASP A 185 8.28 -10.73 -22.26
C ASP A 185 6.90 -10.07 -22.05
N LEU A 186 6.09 -9.95 -23.12
CA LEU A 186 4.71 -9.50 -23.04
C LEU A 186 3.88 -10.41 -22.13
N ARG A 187 3.97 -11.73 -22.31
CA ARG A 187 3.25 -12.69 -21.48
C ARG A 187 3.69 -12.62 -20.02
N GLU A 188 4.99 -12.55 -19.78
CA GLU A 188 5.53 -12.47 -18.41
C GLU A 188 5.09 -11.16 -17.72
N TYR A 189 5.09 -10.06 -18.46
CA TYR A 189 4.60 -8.77 -17.97
C TYR A 189 3.12 -8.83 -17.57
N LEU A 190 2.25 -9.41 -18.40
CA LEU A 190 0.83 -9.58 -18.10
C LEU A 190 0.60 -10.54 -16.92
N VAL A 191 1.37 -11.63 -16.84
CA VAL A 191 1.26 -12.63 -15.76
C VAL A 191 1.51 -12.01 -14.39
N VAL A 192 2.44 -11.06 -14.30
CA VAL A 192 2.75 -10.34 -13.06
C VAL A 192 1.86 -9.11 -12.90
N GLY A 193 1.61 -8.37 -13.99
CA GLY A 193 0.95 -7.08 -13.97
C GLY A 193 -0.56 -7.16 -13.75
N VAL A 194 -1.24 -8.06 -14.44
CA VAL A 194 -2.72 -8.17 -14.33
C VAL A 194 -3.14 -8.47 -12.88
N PRO A 195 -2.58 -9.49 -12.19
CA PRO A 195 -2.92 -9.72 -10.79
C PRO A 195 -2.56 -8.53 -9.89
N SER A 196 -1.44 -7.84 -10.15
CA SER A 196 -1.03 -6.68 -9.36
C SER A 196 -1.98 -5.50 -9.52
N GLY A 197 -2.40 -5.20 -10.75
CA GLY A 197 -3.38 -4.16 -11.05
C GLY A 197 -4.76 -4.48 -10.47
N LEU A 198 -5.23 -5.71 -10.64
CA LEU A 198 -6.50 -6.16 -10.08
C LEU A 198 -6.50 -6.14 -8.55
N SER A 199 -5.37 -6.41 -7.90
CA SER A 199 -5.23 -6.29 -6.45
C SER A 199 -5.55 -4.87 -5.98
N ILE A 200 -4.92 -3.88 -6.60
CA ILE A 200 -5.13 -2.47 -6.26
C ILE A 200 -6.56 -2.03 -6.57
N PHE A 201 -7.11 -2.51 -7.71
CA PHE A 201 -8.50 -2.22 -8.06
C PHE A 201 -9.48 -2.72 -7.01
N MET A 202 -9.33 -3.98 -6.57
CA MET A 202 -10.20 -4.60 -5.57
C MET A 202 -10.09 -3.89 -4.21
N GLU A 203 -8.87 -3.50 -3.83
CA GLU A 203 -8.61 -2.75 -2.60
C GLU A 203 -9.28 -1.36 -2.64
N MET A 204 -9.03 -0.56 -3.67
CA MET A 204 -9.61 0.77 -3.82
C MET A 204 -11.13 0.73 -3.96
N SER A 205 -11.67 -0.26 -4.68
CA SER A 205 -13.13 -0.45 -4.82
C SER A 205 -13.79 -0.75 -3.48
N LEU A 206 -13.13 -1.50 -2.59
CA LEU A 206 -13.65 -1.76 -1.25
C LEU A 206 -13.74 -0.48 -0.42
N PHE A 207 -12.68 0.35 -0.40
CA PHE A 207 -12.70 1.63 0.29
C PHE A 207 -13.83 2.54 -0.24
N SER A 208 -14.00 2.62 -1.55
CA SER A 208 -15.09 3.38 -2.17
C SER A 208 -16.47 2.85 -1.75
N LEU A 209 -16.62 1.53 -1.64
CA LEU A 209 -17.87 0.90 -1.20
C LEU A 209 -18.17 1.20 0.28
N ILE A 210 -17.16 1.18 1.15
CA ILE A 210 -17.30 1.52 2.57
C ILE A 210 -17.81 2.95 2.73
N ILE A 211 -17.31 3.91 1.95
CA ILE A 211 -17.78 5.30 1.97
C ILE A 211 -19.28 5.38 1.67
N VAL A 212 -19.77 4.60 0.70
CA VAL A 212 -21.20 4.55 0.37
C VAL A 212 -22.04 4.04 1.54
N PHE A 213 -21.56 3.03 2.28
CA PHE A 213 -22.27 2.53 3.46
C PHE A 213 -22.19 3.50 4.63
N LEU A 214 -21.07 4.16 4.83
CA LEU A 214 -20.87 5.16 5.88
C LEU A 214 -21.76 6.40 5.70
N SER A 215 -22.13 6.75 4.47
CA SER A 215 -23.00 7.89 4.20
C SER A 215 -24.37 7.80 4.90
N ARG A 216 -24.79 6.60 5.32
CA ARG A 216 -26.04 6.36 6.08
C ARG A 216 -26.00 6.89 7.51
N TYR A 217 -24.81 7.11 8.06
CA TYR A 217 -24.58 7.58 9.44
C TYR A 217 -24.54 9.11 9.56
N GLY A 218 -24.84 9.82 8.46
CA GLY A 218 -24.87 11.27 8.42
C GLY A 218 -23.56 11.92 7.97
N THR A 219 -23.64 13.23 7.82
CA THR A 219 -22.56 14.06 7.27
C THR A 219 -21.33 14.09 8.18
N ASP A 220 -21.54 14.11 9.50
CA ASP A 220 -20.49 14.25 10.48
C ASP A 220 -19.61 12.98 10.56
N ALA A 221 -20.26 11.80 10.54
CA ALA A 221 -19.55 10.52 10.48
C ALA A 221 -18.76 10.36 9.18
N LEU A 222 -19.35 10.80 8.05
CA LEU A 222 -18.67 10.75 6.76
C LEU A 222 -17.48 11.72 6.70
N ALA A 223 -17.64 12.94 7.22
CA ALA A 223 -16.54 13.92 7.30
C ALA A 223 -15.42 13.42 8.22
N ALA A 224 -15.76 12.86 9.38
CA ALA A 224 -14.79 12.27 10.30
C ALA A 224 -14.04 11.09 9.68
N TYR A 225 -14.74 10.23 8.92
CA TYR A 225 -14.09 9.15 8.17
C TYR A 225 -13.08 9.67 7.15
N GLN A 226 -13.45 10.69 6.38
CA GLN A 226 -12.55 11.29 5.38
C GLN A 226 -11.30 11.90 6.01
N ILE A 227 -11.43 12.52 7.20
CA ILE A 227 -10.29 13.02 7.97
C ILE A 227 -9.36 11.87 8.37
N ALA A 228 -9.91 10.81 8.95
CA ALA A 228 -9.13 9.67 9.41
C ALA A 228 -8.49 8.92 8.24
N ASP A 229 -9.20 8.73 7.12
CA ASP A 229 -8.71 8.08 5.90
C ASP A 229 -7.61 8.90 5.22
N ASN A 230 -7.75 10.23 5.15
CA ASN A 230 -6.72 11.12 4.60
C ASN A 230 -5.42 11.02 5.40
N PHE A 231 -5.52 11.07 6.74
CA PHE A 231 -4.35 10.91 7.61
C PHE A 231 -3.77 9.49 7.51
N ALA A 232 -4.61 8.45 7.49
CA ALA A 232 -4.18 7.06 7.30
C ALA A 232 -3.43 6.87 5.98
N SER A 233 -3.92 7.47 4.89
CA SER A 233 -3.28 7.44 3.57
C SER A 233 -1.89 8.09 3.58
N LEU A 234 -1.70 9.17 4.34
CA LEU A 234 -0.38 9.81 4.49
C LEU A 234 0.60 8.85 5.17
N VAL A 235 0.19 8.22 6.26
CA VAL A 235 1.02 7.28 7.03
C VAL A 235 1.29 5.99 6.25
N TYR A 236 0.33 5.54 5.45
CA TYR A 236 0.43 4.38 4.56
C TYR A 236 1.57 4.49 3.53
N MET A 237 2.02 5.69 3.20
CA MET A 237 3.14 5.87 2.29
C MET A 237 4.44 5.20 2.77
N LEU A 238 4.59 5.01 4.09
CA LEU A 238 5.78 4.38 4.66
C LEU A 238 5.83 2.87 4.37
N PRO A 239 4.82 2.03 4.71
CA PRO A 239 4.83 0.61 4.35
C PRO A 239 4.83 0.39 2.82
N VAL A 240 4.16 1.23 2.03
CA VAL A 240 4.21 1.18 0.56
C VAL A 240 5.62 1.41 0.05
N SER A 241 6.33 2.40 0.57
CA SER A 241 7.73 2.69 0.19
C SER A 241 8.64 1.50 0.52
N CYS A 242 8.48 0.89 1.70
CA CYS A 242 9.18 -0.34 2.07
C CYS A 242 8.85 -1.49 1.11
N SER A 243 7.58 -1.66 0.74
CA SER A 243 7.13 -2.68 -0.23
C SER A 243 7.78 -2.52 -1.58
N MET A 244 7.85 -1.28 -2.10
CA MET A 244 8.51 -0.97 -3.38
C MET A 244 10.01 -1.26 -3.32
N ALA A 245 10.69 -0.84 -2.26
CA ALA A 245 12.11 -1.12 -2.06
C ALA A 245 12.39 -2.62 -1.98
N LEU A 246 11.58 -3.36 -1.21
CA LEU A 246 11.68 -4.81 -1.10
C LEU A 246 11.42 -5.50 -2.44
N THR A 247 10.48 -5.02 -3.26
CA THR A 247 10.26 -5.57 -4.61
C THR A 247 11.53 -5.52 -5.44
N ILE A 248 12.24 -4.38 -5.45
CA ILE A 248 13.48 -4.20 -6.22
C ILE A 248 14.60 -5.06 -5.65
N LEU A 249 14.85 -4.96 -4.33
CA LEU A 249 15.97 -5.62 -3.66
C LEU A 249 15.84 -7.15 -3.71
N ILE A 250 14.66 -7.68 -3.44
CA ILE A 250 14.39 -9.12 -3.49
C ILE A 250 14.49 -9.62 -4.93
N ALA A 251 13.87 -8.92 -5.90
CA ALA A 251 13.94 -9.33 -7.31
C ALA A 251 15.39 -9.34 -7.82
N THR A 252 16.20 -8.34 -7.47
CA THR A 252 17.61 -8.29 -7.84
C THR A 252 18.41 -9.43 -7.21
N ALA A 253 18.23 -9.70 -5.92
CA ALA A 253 18.91 -10.78 -5.21
C ALA A 253 18.52 -12.16 -5.78
N VAL A 254 17.23 -12.38 -6.07
CA VAL A 254 16.73 -13.60 -6.71
C VAL A 254 17.29 -13.73 -8.13
N GLY A 255 17.34 -12.65 -8.88
CA GLY A 255 17.98 -12.63 -10.21
C GLY A 255 19.45 -13.04 -10.17
N ALA A 256 20.19 -12.58 -9.15
CA ALA A 256 21.59 -12.95 -8.91
C ALA A 256 21.79 -14.37 -8.36
N GLY A 257 20.72 -15.08 -8.00
CA GLY A 257 20.78 -16.39 -7.35
C GLY A 257 21.18 -16.34 -5.87
N ASP A 258 21.27 -15.13 -5.26
CA ASP A 258 21.68 -14.96 -3.86
C ASP A 258 20.48 -14.89 -2.93
N MET A 259 19.98 -16.08 -2.55
CA MET A 259 18.86 -16.20 -1.61
C MET A 259 19.21 -15.77 -0.18
N THR A 260 20.52 -15.79 0.17
CA THR A 260 20.98 -15.31 1.48
C THR A 260 20.81 -13.81 1.59
N LEU A 261 21.17 -13.08 0.54
CA LEU A 261 20.98 -11.64 0.43
C LEU A 261 19.48 -11.29 0.43
N ALA A 262 18.65 -12.02 -0.33
CA ALA A 262 17.21 -11.85 -0.32
C ALA A 262 16.60 -11.95 1.09
N ARG A 263 17.04 -12.94 1.90
CA ARG A 263 16.61 -13.09 3.29
C ARG A 263 17.07 -11.94 4.20
N ARG A 264 18.27 -11.40 3.97
CA ARG A 264 18.75 -10.22 4.73
C ARG A 264 17.90 -9.00 4.41
N TYR A 265 17.62 -8.74 3.14
CA TYR A 265 16.76 -7.64 2.72
C TYR A 265 15.33 -7.77 3.29
N LYS A 266 14.76 -8.99 3.27
CA LYS A 266 13.47 -9.27 3.89
C LYS A 266 13.47 -8.89 5.37
N LYS A 267 14.42 -9.37 6.16
CA LYS A 267 14.52 -9.06 7.60
C LYS A 267 14.65 -7.55 7.84
N ALA A 268 15.56 -6.90 7.12
CA ALA A 268 15.75 -5.46 7.25
C ALA A 268 14.47 -4.66 6.91
N GLY A 269 13.81 -5.03 5.81
CA GLY A 269 12.56 -4.39 5.40
C GLY A 269 11.43 -4.55 6.42
N PHE A 270 11.29 -5.73 7.05
CA PHE A 270 10.33 -5.93 8.12
C PHE A 270 10.65 -5.09 9.37
N VAL A 271 11.92 -5.00 9.75
CA VAL A 271 12.32 -4.17 10.90
C VAL A 271 12.00 -2.69 10.64
N VAL A 272 12.30 -2.20 9.44
CA VAL A 272 12.00 -0.80 9.06
C VAL A 272 10.49 -0.56 8.99
N ALA A 273 9.73 -1.44 8.33
CA ALA A 273 8.28 -1.29 8.19
C ALA A 273 7.57 -1.34 9.55
N MET A 274 7.90 -2.34 10.37
CA MET A 274 7.28 -2.50 11.69
C MET A 274 7.70 -1.38 12.65
N GLY A 275 8.99 -1.01 12.69
CA GLY A 275 9.48 0.10 13.51
C GLY A 275 8.83 1.42 13.13
N GLY A 276 8.69 1.68 11.82
CA GLY A 276 7.98 2.84 11.31
C GLY A 276 6.49 2.83 11.69
N ALA A 277 5.80 1.68 11.51
CA ALA A 277 4.40 1.56 11.87
C ALA A 277 4.16 1.72 13.39
N MET A 278 5.02 1.17 14.22
CA MET A 278 4.92 1.37 15.67
C MET A 278 5.08 2.85 16.05
N MET A 279 6.00 3.55 15.39
CA MET A 279 6.20 4.99 15.60
C MET A 279 4.97 5.79 15.15
N THR A 280 4.48 5.53 13.93
CA THR A 280 3.33 6.27 13.38
C THR A 280 2.02 5.93 14.09
N ALA A 281 1.77 4.67 14.43
CA ALA A 281 0.60 4.27 15.21
C ALA A 281 0.62 4.90 16.62
N SER A 282 1.78 4.91 17.29
CA SER A 282 1.93 5.60 18.58
C SER A 282 1.66 7.10 18.44
N PHE A 283 2.20 7.74 17.41
CA PHE A 283 1.94 9.14 17.11
C PHE A 283 0.44 9.39 16.87
N THR A 284 -0.20 8.56 16.06
CA THR A 284 -1.64 8.65 15.75
C THR A 284 -2.47 8.59 17.02
N VAL A 285 -2.23 7.61 17.89
CA VAL A 285 -3.00 7.44 19.15
C VAL A 285 -2.74 8.60 20.12
N LEU A 286 -1.50 9.04 20.28
CA LEU A 286 -1.15 10.12 21.21
C LEU A 286 -1.71 11.47 20.79
N PHE A 287 -1.73 11.76 19.49
CA PHE A 287 -2.14 13.06 18.95
C PHE A 287 -3.50 13.03 18.25
N ARG A 288 -4.29 11.97 18.39
CA ARG A 288 -5.58 11.77 17.68
C ARG A 288 -6.51 12.97 17.76
N ASN A 289 -6.65 13.59 18.94
CA ASN A 289 -7.55 14.73 19.11
C ASN A 289 -7.00 15.98 18.41
N SER A 290 -5.68 16.19 18.48
CA SER A 290 -5.01 17.30 17.80
C SER A 290 -5.05 17.12 16.28
N ILE A 291 -4.92 15.90 15.79
CA ILE A 291 -5.03 15.60 14.34
C ILE A 291 -6.44 15.99 13.87
N GLY A 292 -7.51 15.55 14.55
CA GLY A 292 -8.88 15.92 14.20
C GLY A 292 -9.09 17.43 14.12
N SER A 293 -8.61 18.17 15.12
CA SER A 293 -8.77 19.63 15.19
C SER A 293 -7.92 20.42 14.16
N VAL A 294 -6.89 19.82 13.55
CA VAL A 294 -6.15 20.43 12.43
C VAL A 294 -6.98 20.43 11.13
N TYR A 295 -7.83 19.42 10.96
CA TYR A 295 -8.64 19.28 9.74
C TYR A 295 -9.97 20.01 9.78
N THR A 296 -10.55 20.25 10.97
CA THR A 296 -11.87 20.88 11.12
C THR A 296 -11.99 21.66 12.42
N ASP A 297 -12.72 22.80 12.35
CA ASP A 297 -13.10 23.60 13.52
C ASP A 297 -14.34 23.01 14.23
N ASP A 298 -15.06 22.07 13.62
CA ASP A 298 -16.21 21.41 14.23
C ASP A 298 -15.74 20.38 15.28
N ALA A 299 -16.00 20.68 16.53
CA ALA A 299 -15.57 19.86 17.66
C ALA A 299 -16.21 18.47 17.67
N ALA A 300 -17.44 18.31 17.15
CA ALA A 300 -18.13 17.03 17.08
C ALA A 300 -17.48 16.13 16.03
N VAL A 301 -17.20 16.64 14.84
CA VAL A 301 -16.51 15.94 13.76
C VAL A 301 -15.07 15.60 14.17
N ALA A 302 -14.36 16.54 14.80
CA ALA A 302 -12.99 16.31 15.29
C ALA A 302 -12.93 15.20 16.35
N PHE A 303 -13.93 15.13 17.24
CA PHE A 303 -14.02 14.07 18.25
C PHE A 303 -14.24 12.70 17.62
N ILE A 304 -15.18 12.56 16.68
CA ILE A 304 -15.45 11.31 15.96
C ILE A 304 -14.23 10.89 15.15
N ALA A 305 -13.57 11.82 14.45
CA ALA A 305 -12.33 11.55 13.72
C ALA A 305 -11.22 11.03 14.65
N GLY A 306 -11.10 11.60 15.86
CA GLY A 306 -10.17 11.11 16.89
C GLY A 306 -10.45 9.68 17.35
N GLN A 307 -11.72 9.23 17.30
CA GLN A 307 -12.08 7.84 17.57
C GLN A 307 -11.67 6.93 16.40
N PHE A 308 -11.99 7.31 15.17
CA PHE A 308 -11.60 6.56 13.97
C PHE A 308 -10.08 6.43 13.81
N LEU A 309 -9.32 7.42 14.26
CA LEU A 309 -7.86 7.36 14.26
C LEU A 309 -7.29 6.26 15.18
N ILE A 310 -8.02 5.81 16.21
CA ILE A 310 -7.59 4.67 17.03
C ILE A 310 -7.63 3.38 16.20
N TYR A 311 -8.71 3.16 15.47
CA TYR A 311 -8.83 2.00 14.58
C TYR A 311 -7.80 2.09 13.44
N SER A 312 -7.63 3.28 12.85
CA SER A 312 -6.56 3.53 11.87
C SER A 312 -5.18 3.14 12.38
N ALA A 313 -4.88 3.33 13.68
CA ALA A 313 -3.61 2.88 14.26
C ALA A 313 -3.50 1.34 14.32
N GLY A 314 -4.59 0.62 14.57
CA GLY A 314 -4.68 -0.83 14.46
C GLY A 314 -4.41 -1.31 13.04
N TRP A 315 -5.10 -0.69 12.07
CA TRP A 315 -4.91 -0.94 10.65
C TRP A 315 -3.45 -0.77 10.20
N GLN A 316 -2.77 0.30 10.63
CA GLN A 316 -1.36 0.58 10.31
C GLN A 316 -0.43 -0.57 10.73
N LEU A 317 -0.66 -1.20 11.89
CA LEU A 317 0.18 -2.30 12.37
C LEU A 317 0.02 -3.58 11.53
N PHE A 318 -1.20 -3.94 11.17
CA PHE A 318 -1.45 -5.10 10.31
C PHE A 318 -0.96 -4.84 8.87
N ASP A 319 -1.13 -3.62 8.39
CA ASP A 319 -0.68 -3.25 7.06
C ASP A 319 0.85 -3.24 6.94
N ALA A 320 1.57 -2.84 7.99
CA ALA A 320 3.03 -2.93 8.04
C ALA A 320 3.57 -4.37 7.96
N ILE A 321 2.71 -5.37 8.12
CA ILE A 321 3.02 -6.77 7.87
C ILE A 321 2.61 -7.16 6.44
N SER A 322 1.36 -6.87 6.06
CA SER A 322 0.78 -7.28 4.79
C SER A 322 1.49 -6.66 3.58
N THR A 323 1.65 -5.35 3.57
CA THR A 323 2.17 -4.58 2.43
C THR A 323 3.63 -4.88 2.08
N PRO A 324 4.58 -4.98 3.05
CA PRO A 324 5.93 -5.44 2.73
C PRO A 324 5.99 -6.87 2.20
N ILE A 325 5.16 -7.79 2.71
CA ILE A 325 5.09 -9.16 2.19
C ILE A 325 4.61 -9.18 0.74
N GLN A 326 3.60 -8.38 0.41
CA GLN A 326 3.17 -8.21 -0.99
C GLN A 326 4.33 -7.76 -1.88
N GLY A 327 5.16 -6.82 -1.40
CA GLY A 327 6.37 -6.39 -2.11
C GLY A 327 7.38 -7.53 -2.33
N ILE A 328 7.62 -8.35 -1.31
CA ILE A 328 8.49 -9.52 -1.41
C ILE A 328 7.94 -10.52 -2.43
N LEU A 329 6.65 -10.88 -2.33
CA LEU A 329 5.99 -11.82 -3.24
C LEU A 329 5.98 -11.30 -4.68
N ARG A 330 5.82 -9.98 -4.87
CA ARG A 330 5.95 -9.32 -6.18
C ARG A 330 7.37 -9.44 -6.72
N GLY A 331 8.40 -9.25 -5.88
CA GLY A 331 9.81 -9.47 -6.24
C GLY A 331 10.12 -10.91 -6.65
N LEU A 332 9.41 -11.89 -6.04
CA LEU A 332 9.45 -13.32 -6.38
C LEU A 332 8.55 -13.67 -7.58
N LYS A 333 7.82 -12.73 -8.18
CA LYS A 333 6.81 -12.90 -9.24
C LYS A 333 5.62 -13.78 -8.84
N ASP A 334 5.35 -13.91 -7.56
CA ASP A 334 4.20 -14.67 -7.02
C ASP A 334 2.99 -13.77 -6.78
N THR A 335 2.52 -13.10 -7.83
CA THR A 335 1.44 -12.10 -7.76
C THR A 335 0.04 -12.71 -7.85
N ARG A 336 -0.11 -13.86 -8.56
CA ARG A 336 -1.42 -14.48 -8.80
C ARG A 336 -2.08 -14.98 -7.52
N ILE A 337 -1.34 -15.73 -6.72
CA ILE A 337 -1.88 -16.26 -5.46
C ILE A 337 -2.05 -15.13 -4.44
N SER A 338 -1.09 -14.18 -4.40
CA SER A 338 -1.20 -12.99 -3.57
C SER A 338 -2.49 -12.21 -3.86
N PHE A 339 -2.86 -12.04 -5.13
CA PHE A 339 -4.13 -11.43 -5.54
C PHE A 339 -5.34 -12.19 -4.98
N VAL A 340 -5.40 -13.51 -5.17
CA VAL A 340 -6.53 -14.33 -4.67
C VAL A 340 -6.67 -14.23 -3.16
N LEU A 341 -5.55 -14.31 -2.43
CA LEU A 341 -5.55 -14.20 -0.96
C LEU A 341 -6.01 -12.83 -0.48
N MET A 342 -5.63 -11.77 -1.21
CA MET A 342 -6.06 -10.41 -0.91
C MET A 342 -7.56 -10.23 -1.16
N VAL A 343 -8.09 -10.73 -2.28
CA VAL A 343 -9.53 -10.70 -2.55
C VAL A 343 -10.31 -11.45 -1.47
N LEU A 344 -9.82 -12.62 -1.04
CA LEU A 344 -10.45 -13.38 0.04
C LEU A 344 -10.42 -12.62 1.37
N ALA A 345 -9.31 -11.94 1.70
CA ALA A 345 -9.19 -11.18 2.93
C ALA A 345 -10.09 -9.93 2.94
N TYR A 346 -10.09 -9.16 1.87
CA TYR A 346 -10.85 -7.90 1.80
C TYR A 346 -12.34 -8.14 1.49
N TRP A 347 -12.65 -8.86 0.42
CA TRP A 347 -14.05 -9.07 -0.01
C TRP A 347 -14.73 -10.24 0.71
N GLY A 348 -13.98 -11.27 1.09
CA GLY A 348 -14.49 -12.41 1.88
C GLY A 348 -14.42 -12.20 3.39
N GLY A 349 -13.51 -11.39 3.89
CA GLY A 349 -13.30 -11.12 5.31
C GLY A 349 -13.80 -9.73 5.74
N CYS A 350 -13.16 -8.66 5.24
CA CYS A 350 -13.43 -7.29 5.65
C CYS A 350 -14.90 -6.89 5.45
N PHE A 351 -15.39 -6.96 4.22
CA PHE A 351 -16.74 -6.47 3.88
C PHE A 351 -17.86 -7.25 4.60
N PRO A 352 -17.88 -8.59 4.61
CA PRO A 352 -18.87 -9.35 5.38
C PRO A 352 -18.79 -9.09 6.88
N MET A 353 -17.58 -8.93 7.45
CA MET A 353 -17.41 -8.62 8.87
C MET A 353 -17.92 -7.23 9.21
N SER A 354 -17.67 -6.23 8.36
CA SER A 354 -18.23 -4.88 8.53
C SER A 354 -19.76 -4.91 8.59
N LEU A 355 -20.40 -5.60 7.65
CA LEU A 355 -21.86 -5.72 7.60
C LEU A 355 -22.42 -6.54 8.78
N PHE A 356 -21.72 -7.58 9.21
CA PHE A 356 -22.08 -8.37 10.37
C PHE A 356 -22.05 -7.52 11.65
N LEU A 357 -20.98 -6.77 11.87
CA LEU A 357 -20.85 -5.88 13.01
C LEU A 357 -21.92 -4.76 12.97
N ASP A 358 -22.17 -4.19 11.80
CA ASP A 358 -23.17 -3.16 11.58
C ASP A 358 -24.59 -3.65 11.93
N SER A 359 -24.94 -4.89 11.55
CA SER A 359 -26.29 -5.44 11.74
C SER A 359 -26.52 -6.08 13.12
N HIS A 360 -25.49 -6.53 13.83
CA HIS A 360 -25.62 -7.29 15.08
C HIS A 360 -25.06 -6.56 16.31
N THR A 361 -24.45 -5.39 16.15
CA THR A 361 -23.90 -4.60 17.25
C THR A 361 -24.39 -3.16 17.20
N ALA A 362 -24.28 -2.44 18.31
CA ALA A 362 -24.60 -1.03 18.39
C ALA A 362 -23.42 -0.11 18.05
N LEU A 363 -22.41 -0.61 17.32
CA LEU A 363 -21.18 0.13 16.99
C LEU A 363 -21.38 1.22 15.94
N GLY A 364 -22.44 1.13 15.12
CA GLY A 364 -22.69 2.11 14.08
C GLY A 364 -21.53 2.24 13.08
N ALA A 365 -21.06 3.46 12.85
CA ALA A 365 -19.99 3.76 11.89
C ALA A 365 -18.64 3.08 12.24
N ASP A 366 -18.36 2.79 13.52
CA ASP A 366 -17.14 2.11 13.97
C ASP A 366 -17.02 0.68 13.42
N SER A 367 -18.17 0.04 13.10
CA SER A 367 -18.21 -1.31 12.53
C SER A 367 -17.40 -1.45 11.24
N PHE A 368 -17.34 -0.39 10.42
CA PHE A 368 -16.60 -0.40 9.16
C PHE A 368 -15.09 -0.31 9.38
N TRP A 369 -14.64 0.44 10.37
CA TRP A 369 -13.22 0.47 10.74
C TRP A 369 -12.75 -0.85 11.32
N LEU A 370 -13.52 -1.44 12.24
CA LEU A 370 -13.22 -2.77 12.80
C LEU A 370 -13.23 -3.87 11.73
N GLY A 371 -14.13 -3.77 10.75
CA GLY A 371 -14.12 -4.66 9.60
C GLY A 371 -12.88 -4.50 8.72
N LEU A 372 -12.40 -3.26 8.53
CA LEU A 372 -11.12 -2.98 7.84
C LEU A 372 -9.95 -3.60 8.60
N ASP A 373 -9.85 -3.41 9.90
CA ASP A 373 -8.81 -4.00 10.74
C ASP A 373 -8.81 -5.52 10.67
N PHE A 374 -9.98 -6.14 10.74
CA PHE A 374 -10.14 -7.58 10.56
C PHE A 374 -9.67 -8.06 9.19
N GLY A 375 -10.08 -7.36 8.12
CA GLY A 375 -9.71 -7.71 6.74
C GLY A 375 -8.21 -7.61 6.49
N VAL A 376 -7.58 -6.52 6.94
CA VAL A 376 -6.12 -6.35 6.81
C VAL A 376 -5.37 -7.34 7.70
N GLY A 377 -5.89 -7.65 8.90
CA GLY A 377 -5.35 -8.70 9.76
C GLY A 377 -5.40 -10.08 9.08
N CYS A 378 -6.53 -10.43 8.45
CA CYS A 378 -6.65 -11.64 7.62
C CYS A 378 -5.66 -11.63 6.45
N SER A 379 -5.51 -10.50 5.76
CA SER A 379 -4.53 -10.33 4.68
C SER A 379 -3.12 -10.57 5.19
N ALA A 380 -2.73 -9.95 6.29
CA ALA A 380 -1.43 -10.13 6.91
C ALA A 380 -1.16 -11.61 7.23
N PHE A 381 -2.13 -12.30 7.84
CA PHE A 381 -2.02 -13.71 8.17
C PHE A 381 -1.87 -14.60 6.92
N LEU A 382 -2.73 -14.43 5.93
CA LEU A 382 -2.68 -15.19 4.69
C LEU A 382 -1.40 -14.92 3.89
N MET A 383 -0.92 -13.68 3.86
CA MET A 383 0.34 -13.30 3.21
C MET A 383 1.56 -13.89 3.91
N ILE A 384 1.58 -13.96 5.26
CA ILE A 384 2.62 -14.67 6.00
C ILE A 384 2.64 -16.15 5.62
N LEU A 385 1.48 -16.82 5.61
CA LEU A 385 1.39 -18.23 5.23
C LEU A 385 1.92 -18.46 3.80
N ARG A 386 1.54 -17.56 2.88
CA ARG A 386 2.02 -17.65 1.48
C ARG A 386 3.52 -17.45 1.37
N LEU A 387 4.07 -16.46 2.08
CA LEU A 387 5.51 -16.21 2.08
C LEU A 387 6.29 -17.42 2.61
N LEU A 388 5.85 -17.99 3.73
CA LEU A 388 6.47 -19.20 4.31
C LEU A 388 6.40 -20.40 3.35
N TYR A 389 5.27 -20.54 2.63
CA TYR A 389 5.12 -21.57 1.60
C TYR A 389 6.13 -21.39 0.47
N VAL A 390 6.22 -20.18 -0.08
CA VAL A 390 7.12 -19.86 -1.21
C VAL A 390 8.59 -20.05 -0.80
N GLU A 391 8.97 -19.62 0.40
CA GLU A 391 10.33 -19.79 0.92
C GLU A 391 10.72 -21.25 1.07
N ARG A 392 9.82 -22.08 1.64
CA ARG A 392 10.08 -23.52 1.75
C ARG A 392 10.27 -24.18 0.39
N LYS A 393 9.43 -23.79 -0.59
CA LYS A 393 9.55 -24.28 -1.96
C LYS A 393 10.89 -23.92 -2.59
N LEU A 394 11.37 -22.70 -2.37
CA LEU A 394 12.68 -22.23 -2.87
C LEU A 394 13.87 -22.93 -2.19
N ASP A 395 13.71 -23.30 -0.91
CA ASP A 395 14.71 -24.03 -0.14
C ASP A 395 14.76 -25.54 -0.46
N GLY A 396 13.86 -26.05 -1.31
CA GLY A 396 13.74 -27.49 -1.57
C GLY A 396 13.26 -28.30 -0.37
N ARG A 397 12.70 -27.65 0.67
CA ARG A 397 12.22 -28.32 1.88
C ARG A 397 10.86 -28.96 1.62
N PRO A 398 10.61 -30.15 2.20
CA PRO A 398 9.31 -30.80 2.03
C PRO A 398 8.19 -29.91 2.55
N MET A 399 7.12 -29.83 1.75
CA MET A 399 5.92 -29.09 2.12
C MET A 399 5.30 -29.73 3.38
N PRO A 400 4.86 -28.94 4.37
CA PRO A 400 3.97 -29.48 5.36
C PRO A 400 2.73 -29.97 4.62
N SER A 401 2.45 -31.27 4.69
CA SER A 401 1.22 -31.82 4.13
C SER A 401 0.03 -31.06 4.74
N LEU A 402 -1.05 -30.88 3.98
CA LEU A 402 -2.28 -30.21 4.47
C LEU A 402 -2.80 -30.83 5.77
N SER A 403 -2.32 -32.03 6.12
CA SER A 403 -2.57 -32.74 7.38
C SER A 403 -2.16 -31.95 8.62
N TRP A 404 -1.20 -31.02 8.59
CA TRP A 404 -0.91 -30.20 9.77
C TRP A 404 -2.00 -29.16 10.05
N LEU A 405 -2.65 -28.60 9.02
CA LEU A 405 -3.84 -27.76 9.19
C LEU A 405 -5.01 -28.56 9.76
N LEU A 406 -5.13 -29.83 9.39
CA LEU A 406 -6.15 -30.73 9.93
C LEU A 406 -5.82 -31.20 11.37
N THR A 407 -4.57 -31.09 11.83
CA THR A 407 -4.17 -31.37 13.23
C THR A 407 -4.50 -30.21 14.19
N LEU A 408 -4.85 -29.02 13.66
CA LEU A 408 -5.41 -27.92 14.46
C LEU A 408 -6.88 -28.15 14.85
N ILE A 409 -7.53 -29.19 14.28
CA ILE A 409 -8.89 -29.60 14.67
C ILE A 409 -8.78 -30.54 15.88
N PRO A 410 -9.35 -30.19 17.04
CA PRO A 410 -9.25 -31.05 18.23
C PRO A 410 -9.85 -32.42 17.96
N GLY A 411 -9.07 -33.48 18.07
CA GLY A 411 -9.55 -34.86 18.01
C GLY A 411 -8.75 -35.90 17.21
N ARG A 412 -7.71 -35.52 16.42
CA ARG A 412 -6.87 -36.50 15.71
C ARG A 412 -5.43 -36.52 16.24
N LYS A 413 -5.09 -37.54 16.98
CA LYS A 413 -3.73 -37.85 17.47
C LYS A 413 -2.91 -38.49 16.35
N THR A 414 -1.85 -37.80 15.85
CA THR A 414 -0.75 -38.43 15.12
C THR A 414 0.59 -38.00 15.75
N ALA A 415 1.49 -38.93 15.91
CA ALA A 415 2.70 -38.81 16.73
C ALA A 415 3.66 -37.65 16.42
N PRO A 416 3.75 -37.08 15.19
CA PRO A 416 4.54 -35.85 14.94
C PRO A 416 3.88 -34.58 15.52
N ALA A 417 2.57 -34.61 15.85
CA ALA A 417 1.83 -33.48 16.39
C ALA A 417 2.26 -33.07 17.80
N ALA A 418 2.78 -34.00 18.60
CA ALA A 418 3.20 -33.72 19.96
C ALA A 418 4.36 -32.72 20.05
N VAL A 419 5.34 -32.79 19.13
CA VAL A 419 6.49 -31.89 19.09
C VAL A 419 6.07 -30.49 18.61
N TYR A 420 5.12 -30.43 17.67
CA TYR A 420 4.55 -29.15 17.19
C TYR A 420 3.56 -28.54 18.20
N ALA A 421 2.78 -29.37 18.90
CA ALA A 421 1.90 -28.88 19.96
C ALA A 421 2.70 -28.26 21.12
N ILE A 422 3.85 -28.82 21.48
CA ILE A 422 4.75 -28.26 22.50
C ILE A 422 5.34 -26.91 22.04
N SER A 423 5.72 -26.78 20.75
CA SER A 423 6.24 -25.52 20.22
C SER A 423 5.13 -24.46 20.06
N LEU A 424 3.93 -24.86 19.69
CA LEU A 424 2.75 -23.99 19.58
C LEU A 424 2.28 -23.54 20.99
N GLN A 425 2.21 -24.44 21.95
CA GLN A 425 1.90 -24.12 23.34
C GLN A 425 2.92 -23.15 23.95
N ARG A 426 4.21 -23.32 23.62
CA ARG A 426 5.29 -22.41 24.02
C ARG A 426 5.14 -21.03 23.36
N ASN A 427 4.69 -20.96 22.10
CA ASN A 427 4.47 -19.70 21.38
C ASN A 427 3.17 -19.02 21.85
N ILE A 428 2.13 -19.77 22.18
CA ILE A 428 0.89 -19.23 22.78
C ILE A 428 1.20 -18.66 24.17
N LYS A 429 1.93 -19.39 25.01
CA LYS A 429 2.35 -18.90 26.33
C LYS A 429 3.20 -17.61 26.24
N LYS A 430 4.08 -17.50 25.22
CA LYS A 430 4.82 -16.25 24.95
C LYS A 430 3.91 -15.13 24.48
N ALA A 431 2.87 -15.42 23.69
CA ALA A 431 1.90 -14.43 23.25
C ALA A 431 1.04 -13.96 24.42
N GLU A 432 0.68 -14.85 25.34
CA GLU A 432 0.00 -14.51 26.60
C GLU A 432 0.88 -13.63 27.50
N GLU A 433 2.15 -13.99 27.69
CA GLU A 433 3.13 -13.18 28.45
C GLU A 433 3.35 -11.78 27.82
N LEU A 434 3.31 -11.66 26.48
CA LEU A 434 3.38 -10.37 25.77
C LEU A 434 2.08 -9.57 25.91
N LEU A 435 0.94 -10.25 25.95
CA LEU A 435 -0.37 -9.61 26.16
C LEU A 435 -0.49 -9.09 27.61
N ASP A 436 -0.02 -9.86 28.59
CA ASP A 436 0.02 -9.44 30.00
C ASP A 436 0.96 -8.24 30.21
N LEU A 437 2.11 -8.23 29.55
CA LEU A 437 3.03 -7.09 29.51
C LEU A 437 2.40 -5.86 28.85
N TRP A 438 1.65 -6.06 27.77
CA TRP A 438 0.92 -4.98 27.09
C TRP A 438 -0.16 -4.40 27.99
N THR A 439 -0.95 -5.26 28.65
CA THR A 439 -2.01 -4.83 29.56
C THR A 439 -1.45 -4.06 30.79
N ALA A 440 -0.35 -4.53 31.36
CA ALA A 440 0.34 -3.84 32.43
C ALA A 440 0.95 -2.48 31.99
N MET A 441 1.38 -2.37 30.75
CA MET A 441 1.89 -1.12 30.17
C MET A 441 0.74 -0.14 29.90
N GLU A 442 -0.42 -0.62 29.46
CA GLU A 442 -1.63 0.17 29.23
C GLU A 442 -2.18 0.72 30.56
N GLU A 443 -2.18 -0.09 31.61
CA GLU A 443 -2.59 0.31 32.96
C GLU A 443 -1.65 1.37 33.55
N LYS A 444 -0.34 1.23 33.40
CA LYS A 444 0.64 2.22 33.81
C LYS A 444 0.53 3.51 33.01
N LEU A 445 0.28 3.42 31.70
CA LEU A 445 0.08 4.57 30.82
C LEU A 445 -1.19 5.33 31.21
N SER A 446 -2.26 4.61 31.54
CA SER A 446 -3.53 5.17 32.01
C SER A 446 -3.37 5.89 33.35
N MET A 447 -2.67 5.29 34.30
CA MET A 447 -2.34 5.94 35.58
C MET A 447 -1.47 7.19 35.42
N LEU A 448 -0.53 7.17 34.47
CA LEU A 448 0.32 8.33 34.15
C LEU A 448 -0.48 9.45 33.49
N MET A 449 -1.37 9.10 32.56
CA MET A 449 -2.29 10.06 31.92
C MET A 449 -3.23 10.70 32.94
N GLN A 450 -3.70 9.93 33.92
CA GLN A 450 -4.53 10.44 35.00
C GLN A 450 -3.73 11.40 35.92
N LYS A 451 -2.48 11.07 36.29
CA LYS A 451 -1.60 11.96 37.05
C LYS A 451 -1.24 13.26 36.29
N ILE A 452 -1.03 13.19 34.98
CA ILE A 452 -0.81 14.37 34.12
C ILE A 452 -2.05 15.26 34.08
N LYS A 453 -3.25 14.65 34.09
CA LYS A 453 -4.53 15.37 34.10
C LYS A 453 -4.87 16.03 35.45
N GLU A 454 -4.36 15.45 36.53
CA GLU A 454 -4.57 15.95 37.92
C GLU A 454 -3.50 16.94 38.40
N SER A 455 -2.36 17.05 37.74
CA SER A 455 -1.28 17.97 38.07
C SER A 455 -1.06 18.94 36.90
N GLU A 456 -1.10 20.25 37.17
CA GLU A 456 -0.66 21.34 36.26
C GLU A 456 0.86 21.32 36.01
N VAL A 457 1.48 20.14 35.90
CA VAL A 457 2.94 19.97 35.77
C VAL A 457 3.35 19.98 34.32
N ASP A 458 4.40 20.72 34.05
CA ASP A 458 5.05 20.93 32.76
C ASP A 458 5.33 19.59 32.03
N ILE A 459 4.84 19.45 30.79
CA ILE A 459 4.95 18.27 29.94
C ILE A 459 6.39 17.80 29.73
N TYR A 460 7.37 18.71 29.83
CA TYR A 460 8.81 18.42 29.71
C TYR A 460 9.40 17.63 30.89
N GLU A 461 8.93 17.86 32.10
CA GLU A 461 9.38 17.14 33.31
C GLU A 461 8.78 15.72 33.33
N ALA A 462 7.52 15.55 32.85
CA ALA A 462 6.87 14.24 32.69
C ALA A 462 7.55 13.40 31.61
N LEU A 463 7.94 13.96 30.45
CA LEU A 463 8.69 13.28 29.41
C LEU A 463 10.08 12.85 29.84
N GLY A 464 10.80 13.67 30.65
CA GLY A 464 12.10 13.33 31.19
C GLY A 464 12.09 12.13 32.16
N SER A 465 10.98 11.90 32.85
CA SER A 465 10.81 10.75 33.76
C SER A 465 10.39 9.46 33.02
N ILE A 466 9.77 9.57 31.81
CA ILE A 466 9.29 8.45 31.02
C ILE A 466 10.38 7.86 30.09
N LEU A 467 11.29 8.70 29.61
CA LEU A 467 12.34 8.28 28.67
C LEU A 467 13.27 7.17 29.24
N PRO A 468 13.75 7.25 30.50
CA PRO A 468 14.56 6.19 31.09
C PRO A 468 13.80 4.87 31.27
N ILE A 469 12.49 4.92 31.61
CA ILE A 469 11.66 3.74 31.80
C ILE A 469 11.40 3.03 30.45
N ARG A 470 11.22 3.78 29.36
CA ARG A 470 11.08 3.20 28.01
C ARG A 470 12.37 2.59 27.49
N LEU A 471 13.52 3.21 27.74
CA LEU A 471 14.82 2.64 27.35
C LEU A 471 15.14 1.36 28.12
N SER A 472 14.86 1.30 29.41
CA SER A 472 15.05 0.11 30.24
C SER A 472 14.14 -1.05 29.76
N LEU A 473 12.85 -0.80 29.53
CA LEU A 473 11.92 -1.82 29.05
C LEU A 473 12.25 -2.31 27.63
N LEU A 474 12.71 -1.43 26.74
CA LEU A 474 13.19 -1.81 25.40
C LEU A 474 14.49 -2.61 25.45
N THR A 475 15.38 -2.29 26.41
CA THR A 475 16.65 -3.01 26.61
C THR A 475 16.38 -4.40 27.20
N ASP A 476 15.46 -4.52 28.15
CA ASP A 476 15.06 -5.80 28.74
C ASP A 476 14.31 -6.70 27.73
N LEU A 477 13.45 -6.12 26.88
CA LEU A 477 12.81 -6.81 25.78
C LEU A 477 13.81 -7.27 24.72
N HIS A 478 14.79 -6.41 24.39
CA HIS A 478 15.86 -6.70 23.43
C HIS A 478 16.78 -7.80 23.96
N LEU A 479 17.18 -7.76 25.22
CA LEU A 479 18.01 -8.77 25.88
C LEU A 479 17.25 -10.10 26.06
N SER A 480 15.95 -10.08 26.34
CA SER A 480 15.11 -11.28 26.40
C SER A 480 14.97 -11.93 25.02
N ILE A 481 14.80 -11.16 23.94
CA ILE A 481 14.73 -11.68 22.57
C ILE A 481 16.09 -12.24 22.12
N ILE A 482 17.19 -11.56 22.42
CA ILE A 482 18.55 -11.98 22.05
C ILE A 482 18.99 -13.20 22.89
N GLY A 483 18.73 -13.22 24.18
CA GLY A 483 19.09 -14.31 25.08
C GLY A 483 18.33 -15.63 24.76
N HIS A 484 17.19 -15.56 24.10
CA HIS A 484 16.46 -16.74 23.64
C HIS A 484 16.80 -17.15 22.21
N ALA A 485 17.23 -16.23 21.35
CA ALA A 485 17.74 -16.58 20.02
C ALA A 485 19.10 -17.33 20.09
N SER A 486 19.96 -17.01 21.06
CA SER A 486 21.25 -17.67 21.25
C SER A 486 21.14 -19.09 21.84
N ARG A 487 20.08 -19.41 22.60
CA ARG A 487 19.85 -20.76 23.15
C ARG A 487 19.16 -21.74 22.20
N ALA A 488 18.64 -21.24 21.05
CA ALA A 488 18.02 -22.07 20.03
C ALA A 488 19.01 -22.59 18.96
N TYR A 489 20.31 -22.27 19.10
CA TYR A 489 21.36 -22.64 18.14
C TYR A 489 22.54 -23.37 18.84
N ILE A 490 22.27 -24.42 19.59
CA ILE A 490 23.27 -25.45 19.96
C ILE A 490 22.60 -26.81 19.73
N PRO A 491 23.31 -27.72 19.01
CA PRO A 491 22.75 -28.87 18.30
C PRO A 491 22.09 -29.92 19.19
#